data_1020baa678f0704d0d885b68511e6b67
#
_entry.id   1020baa678f0704d0d885b68511e6b67
#
_cell.length_a   1.000
_cell.length_b   1.000
_cell.length_c   1.000
_cell.angle_alpha   90.00
_cell.angle_beta   90.00
_cell.angle_gamma   90.00
#
_symmetry.space_group_name_H-M   'P 1'
#
loop_
_entity.id
_entity.type
_entity.pdbx_description
1 polymer ?
#
loop_
_entity_poly.entity_id
_entity_poly.type
_entity_poly.pdbx_seq_one_letter_code
_entity_poly.pdbx_strand_id
1 'polypeptide(L)'
;IAIMNQARYFLPHILALSVNSPFWLGRDTGWMSYRCKVFDKFPRTNIPDFFTGWAEYQEFVDLLVKTNCIIDGGQIWWDVRPHHVYDTLEYRICDIPLRAEETITIAALFQAITAKLWRLRSKNLTFRPYRRSLIMENKWRAARWGIRGLLIDFGTQREAPYTDLLEELLEFV
;
A
#
# COMPACT_ATOMS: atom_id res chain seq x y z
N ILE A 1 2.61 -9.82 -9.93
CA ILE A 1 3.77 -8.93 -9.68
C ILE A 1 3.59 -7.59 -10.40
N ALA A 2 3.36 -7.54 -11.71
CA ALA A 2 3.29 -6.28 -12.45
C ALA A 2 2.21 -5.30 -11.92
N ILE A 3 1.04 -5.82 -11.52
CA ILE A 3 -0.02 -5.01 -10.89
C ILE A 3 0.39 -4.58 -9.48
N MET A 4 0.99 -5.47 -8.69
CA MET A 4 1.52 -5.15 -7.37
C MET A 4 2.51 -3.98 -7.44
N ASN A 5 3.47 -4.04 -8.36
CA ASN A 5 4.48 -2.99 -8.53
C ASN A 5 3.88 -1.61 -8.77
N GLN A 6 2.79 -1.53 -9.53
CA GLN A 6 2.10 -0.29 -9.87
C GLN A 6 1.16 0.15 -8.73
N ALA A 7 0.47 -0.80 -8.10
CA ALA A 7 -0.46 -0.54 -7.00
C ALA A 7 0.22 0.11 -5.78
N ARG A 8 1.52 -0.11 -5.58
CA ARG A 8 2.30 0.49 -4.48
C ARG A 8 2.15 2.02 -4.40
N TYR A 9 2.03 2.69 -5.56
CA TYR A 9 1.85 4.14 -5.61
C TYR A 9 0.59 4.61 -4.89
N PHE A 10 -0.50 3.86 -5.00
CA PHE A 10 -1.81 4.23 -4.45
C PHE A 10 -1.97 3.88 -2.96
N LEU A 11 -1.06 3.09 -2.39
CA LEU A 11 -1.17 2.65 -1.00
C LEU A 11 -1.21 3.80 0.01
N PRO A 12 -0.38 4.84 -0.07
CA PRO A 12 -0.46 6.00 0.82
C PRO A 12 -1.79 6.75 0.72
N HIS A 13 -2.41 6.81 -0.48
CA HIS A 13 -3.71 7.45 -0.67
C HIS A 13 -4.81 6.72 0.11
N ILE A 14 -4.82 5.39 0.02
CA ILE A 14 -5.82 4.58 0.75
C ILE A 14 -5.51 4.54 2.26
N LEU A 15 -4.24 4.56 2.66
CA LEU A 15 -3.88 4.70 4.06
C LEU A 15 -4.45 5.99 4.65
N ALA A 16 -4.23 7.14 3.98
CA ALA A 16 -4.72 8.44 4.47
C ALA A 16 -6.24 8.46 4.65
N LEU A 17 -6.98 7.74 3.80
CA LEU A 17 -8.43 7.58 3.90
C LEU A 17 -8.84 6.69 5.08
N SER A 18 -8.01 5.71 5.44
CA SER A 18 -8.34 4.65 6.42
C SER A 18 -7.76 4.86 7.81
N VAL A 19 -6.97 5.93 8.04
CA VAL A 19 -6.30 6.13 9.34
C VAL A 19 -7.31 6.23 10.49
N ASN A 20 -7.12 5.38 11.51
CA ASN A 20 -8.05 5.27 12.65
C ASN A 20 -7.39 4.72 13.91
N SER A 21 -6.08 4.89 14.08
CA SER A 21 -5.35 4.37 15.25
C SER A 21 -4.43 5.41 15.89
N PRO A 22 -4.98 6.53 16.42
CA PRO A 22 -4.16 7.61 16.99
C PRO A 22 -3.64 7.30 18.40
N PHE A 23 -4.25 6.35 19.12
CA PHE A 23 -3.92 6.07 20.51
C PHE A 23 -3.06 4.81 20.67
N TRP A 24 -2.15 4.86 21.66
CA TRP A 24 -1.37 3.72 22.11
C TRP A 24 -1.24 3.74 23.64
N LEU A 25 -1.61 2.66 24.30
CA LEU A 25 -1.62 2.54 25.77
C LEU A 25 -2.34 3.71 26.45
N GLY A 26 -3.49 4.12 25.91
CA GLY A 26 -4.32 5.18 26.44
C GLY A 26 -3.79 6.61 26.20
N ARG A 27 -2.73 6.79 25.42
CA ARG A 27 -2.13 8.10 25.12
C ARG A 27 -2.28 8.42 23.63
N ASP A 28 -2.55 9.70 23.35
CA ASP A 28 -2.45 10.23 21.99
C ASP A 28 -0.98 10.21 21.54
N THR A 29 -0.73 9.57 20.44
CA THR A 29 0.63 9.42 19.87
C THR A 29 1.01 10.57 18.95
N GLY A 30 0.05 11.40 18.58
CA GLY A 30 0.18 12.41 17.53
C GLY A 30 0.19 11.84 16.11
N TRP A 31 0.00 10.53 15.91
CA TRP A 31 -0.15 9.89 14.60
C TRP A 31 -1.62 9.59 14.33
N MET A 32 -2.05 9.72 13.07
CA MET A 32 -3.39 9.30 12.68
C MET A 32 -3.47 7.77 12.49
N SER A 33 -2.33 7.13 12.11
CA SER A 33 -2.16 5.68 12.12
C SER A 33 -0.91 5.27 12.91
N TYR A 34 -1.04 5.04 14.19
CA TYR A 34 0.04 4.46 15.00
C TYR A 34 0.23 2.97 14.74
N ARG A 35 -0.81 2.27 14.24
CA ARG A 35 -0.69 0.89 13.76
C ARG A 35 0.47 0.75 12.77
N CYS A 36 0.64 1.67 11.83
CA CYS A 36 1.77 1.65 10.90
C CYS A 36 3.12 1.67 11.64
N LYS A 37 3.24 2.46 12.71
CA LYS A 37 4.49 2.55 13.50
C LYS A 37 4.77 1.28 14.31
N VAL A 38 3.74 0.60 14.78
CA VAL A 38 3.89 -0.72 15.42
C VAL A 38 4.35 -1.76 14.41
N PHE A 39 3.71 -1.80 13.23
CA PHE A 39 4.06 -2.73 12.17
C PHE A 39 5.46 -2.51 11.59
N ASP A 40 5.92 -1.27 11.51
CA ASP A 40 7.26 -0.91 11.00
C ASP A 40 8.41 -1.58 11.79
N LYS A 41 8.13 -2.09 13.00
CA LYS A 41 9.12 -2.80 13.84
C LYS A 41 9.30 -4.27 13.47
N PHE A 42 8.39 -4.85 12.72
CA PHE A 42 8.48 -6.26 12.32
C PHE A 42 9.25 -6.39 11.00
N PRO A 43 10.00 -7.49 10.81
CA PRO A 43 10.63 -7.77 9.53
C PRO A 43 9.59 -8.03 8.44
N ARG A 44 9.97 -7.80 7.19
CA ARG A 44 9.15 -8.09 6.00
C ARG A 44 7.79 -7.36 5.99
N THR A 45 7.77 -6.13 6.48
CA THR A 45 6.62 -5.22 6.49
C THR A 45 6.84 -4.04 5.55
N ASN A 46 5.90 -3.10 5.52
CA ASN A 46 5.96 -1.90 4.70
C ASN A 46 5.71 -2.13 3.19
N ILE A 47 5.99 -1.10 2.41
CA ILE A 47 5.88 -1.14 0.95
C ILE A 47 6.87 -2.17 0.40
N PRO A 48 6.42 -3.14 -0.44
CA PRO A 48 7.33 -4.10 -1.06
C PRO A 48 8.34 -3.43 -1.99
N ASP A 49 9.45 -4.09 -2.22
CA ASP A 49 10.38 -3.73 -3.28
C ASP A 49 9.76 -3.96 -4.66
N PHE A 50 10.40 -3.44 -5.70
CA PHE A 50 10.03 -3.72 -7.07
C PHE A 50 10.62 -5.06 -7.48
N PHE A 51 9.82 -5.90 -8.13
CA PHE A 51 10.24 -7.16 -8.71
C PHE A 51 10.00 -7.14 -10.23
N THR A 52 10.97 -7.59 -11.00
CA THR A 52 10.87 -7.64 -12.46
C THR A 52 9.83 -8.66 -12.95
N GLY A 53 9.58 -9.70 -12.14
CA GLY A 53 8.61 -10.75 -12.47
C GLY A 53 8.35 -11.71 -11.34
N TRP A 54 7.57 -12.76 -11.66
CA TRP A 54 7.23 -13.81 -10.69
C TRP A 54 8.45 -14.62 -10.27
N ALA A 55 9.36 -14.90 -11.19
CA ALA A 55 10.56 -15.70 -10.90
C ALA A 55 11.42 -15.03 -9.81
N GLU A 56 11.71 -13.73 -9.96
CA GLU A 56 12.49 -12.99 -8.96
C GLU A 56 11.79 -12.94 -7.58
N TYR A 57 10.46 -12.76 -7.59
CA TYR A 57 9.68 -12.81 -6.36
C TYR A 57 9.76 -14.21 -5.71
N GLN A 58 9.65 -15.26 -6.50
CA GLN A 58 9.74 -16.64 -5.99
C GLN A 58 11.15 -16.95 -5.44
N GLU A 59 12.19 -16.54 -6.13
CA GLU A 59 13.59 -16.66 -5.64
C GLU A 59 13.78 -15.97 -4.29
N PHE A 60 13.18 -14.78 -4.11
CA PHE A 60 13.20 -14.07 -2.84
C PHE A 60 12.49 -14.87 -1.73
N VAL A 61 11.30 -15.41 -2.00
CA VAL A 61 10.55 -16.23 -1.05
C VAL A 61 11.34 -17.50 -0.70
N ASP A 62 11.85 -18.20 -1.71
CA ASP A 62 12.60 -19.46 -1.54
C ASP A 62 13.87 -19.25 -0.72
N LEU A 63 14.57 -18.12 -0.90
CA LEU A 63 15.71 -17.75 -0.07
C LEU A 63 15.32 -17.61 1.39
N LEU A 64 14.23 -16.92 1.68
CA LEU A 64 13.76 -16.72 3.06
C LEU A 64 13.32 -18.04 3.72
N VAL A 65 12.68 -18.94 2.96
CA VAL A 65 12.31 -20.28 3.42
C VAL A 65 13.57 -21.12 3.68
N LYS A 66 14.50 -21.15 2.74
CA LYS A 66 15.76 -21.92 2.84
C LYS A 66 16.63 -21.48 4.01
N THR A 67 16.57 -20.20 4.37
CA THR A 67 17.31 -19.63 5.51
C THR A 67 16.54 -19.66 6.83
N ASN A 68 15.40 -20.35 6.89
CA ASN A 68 14.51 -20.46 8.06
C ASN A 68 14.01 -19.10 8.60
N CYS A 69 13.92 -18.07 7.75
CA CYS A 69 13.34 -16.78 8.11
C CYS A 69 11.81 -16.82 8.12
N ILE A 70 11.23 -17.66 7.27
CA ILE A 70 9.78 -17.87 7.14
C ILE A 70 9.50 -19.35 6.84
N ILE A 71 8.25 -19.77 7.08
CA ILE A 71 7.76 -21.09 6.68
C ILE A 71 7.27 -21.06 5.22
N ASP A 72 6.56 -19.98 4.86
CA ASP A 72 5.99 -19.74 3.53
C ASP A 72 5.78 -18.23 3.28
N GLY A 73 5.32 -17.89 2.09
CA GLY A 73 5.02 -16.51 1.69
C GLY A 73 3.93 -15.82 2.52
N GLY A 74 3.15 -16.55 3.30
CA GLY A 74 2.16 -16.01 4.25
C GLY A 74 2.78 -15.19 5.38
N GLN A 75 4.09 -15.38 5.65
CA GLN A 75 4.83 -14.62 6.66
C GLN A 75 5.55 -13.37 6.10
N ILE A 76 5.23 -12.97 4.88
CA ILE A 76 5.63 -11.68 4.30
C ILE A 76 4.46 -10.72 4.53
N TRP A 77 4.65 -9.71 5.36
CA TRP A 77 3.58 -8.81 5.81
C TRP A 77 3.64 -7.42 5.17
N TRP A 78 4.02 -7.37 3.90
CA TRP A 78 4.01 -6.11 3.13
C TRP A 78 2.61 -5.50 3.03
N ASP A 79 2.56 -4.21 2.81
CA ASP A 79 1.32 -3.43 2.66
C ASP A 79 0.46 -3.88 1.46
N VAL A 80 1.09 -4.48 0.46
CA VAL A 80 0.46 -5.24 -0.63
C VAL A 80 1.37 -6.40 -0.99
N ARG A 81 0.80 -7.58 -1.19
CA ARG A 81 1.56 -8.78 -1.58
C ARG A 81 0.75 -9.70 -2.48
N PRO A 82 1.40 -10.56 -3.28
CA PRO A 82 0.72 -11.72 -3.84
C PRO A 82 0.27 -12.63 -2.69
N HIS A 83 -0.94 -13.16 -2.77
CA HIS A 83 -1.36 -14.15 -1.79
C HIS A 83 -0.61 -15.47 -2.05
N HIS A 84 -0.17 -16.16 -0.99
CA HIS A 84 0.69 -17.34 -1.09
C HIS A 84 -0.03 -18.60 -1.58
N VAL A 85 -1.38 -18.61 -1.56
CA VAL A 85 -2.21 -19.75 -2.00
C VAL A 85 -3.09 -19.40 -3.19
N TYR A 86 -3.65 -18.18 -3.22
CA TYR A 86 -4.62 -17.76 -4.23
C TYR A 86 -3.99 -16.81 -5.24
N ASP A 87 -4.42 -16.85 -6.49
CA ASP A 87 -3.98 -15.93 -7.54
C ASP A 87 -4.56 -14.52 -7.37
N THR A 88 -4.35 -13.93 -6.20
CA THR A 88 -4.89 -12.63 -5.80
C THR A 88 -3.81 -11.72 -5.22
N LEU A 89 -4.11 -10.43 -5.15
CA LEU A 89 -3.35 -9.46 -4.35
C LEU A 89 -4.06 -9.20 -3.03
N GLU A 90 -3.31 -9.28 -1.95
CA GLU A 90 -3.76 -8.94 -0.60
C GLU A 90 -3.26 -7.56 -0.23
N TYR A 91 -4.18 -6.65 0.09
CA TYR A 91 -3.89 -5.30 0.57
C TYR A 91 -3.99 -5.26 2.11
N ARG A 92 -2.95 -4.76 2.78
CA ARG A 92 -2.80 -4.83 4.24
C ARG A 92 -2.56 -3.47 4.91
N ILE A 93 -2.43 -2.40 4.13
CA ILE A 93 -1.97 -1.09 4.60
C ILE A 93 -2.95 -0.40 5.55
N CYS A 94 -4.25 -0.66 5.42
CA CYS A 94 -5.31 0.08 6.11
C CYS A 94 -5.37 -0.18 7.61
N ASP A 95 -5.75 0.84 8.36
CA ASP A 95 -6.35 0.67 9.68
C ASP A 95 -7.77 0.09 9.53
N ILE A 96 -8.37 -0.34 10.63
CA ILE A 96 -9.75 -0.85 10.62
C ILE A 96 -10.70 0.34 10.73
N PRO A 97 -11.56 0.57 9.72
CA PRO A 97 -12.61 1.58 9.80
C PRO A 97 -13.65 1.25 10.88
N LEU A 98 -14.32 2.25 11.41
CA LEU A 98 -15.37 2.07 12.41
C LEU A 98 -16.72 1.67 11.82
N ARG A 99 -16.95 1.97 10.54
CA ARG A 99 -18.23 1.76 9.86
C ARG A 99 -18.07 0.77 8.72
N ALA A 100 -19.08 -0.08 8.52
CA ALA A 100 -19.08 -1.07 7.45
C ALA A 100 -18.99 -0.42 6.06
N GLU A 101 -19.68 0.70 5.86
CA GLU A 101 -19.68 1.45 4.60
C GLU A 101 -18.28 1.96 4.22
N GLU A 102 -17.49 2.39 5.21
CA GLU A 102 -16.11 2.81 5.01
C GLU A 102 -15.24 1.63 4.56
N THR A 103 -15.41 0.47 5.18
CA THR A 103 -14.71 -0.77 4.79
C THR A 103 -15.06 -1.17 3.36
N ILE A 104 -16.35 -1.13 3.00
CA ILE A 104 -16.83 -1.47 1.65
C ILE A 104 -16.27 -0.47 0.63
N THR A 105 -16.25 0.81 0.94
CA THR A 105 -15.69 1.87 0.08
C THR A 105 -14.21 1.65 -0.18
N ILE A 106 -13.42 1.33 0.85
CA ILE A 106 -11.99 1.04 0.71
C ILE A 106 -11.76 -0.22 -0.13
N ALA A 107 -12.56 -1.27 0.09
CA ALA A 107 -12.49 -2.49 -0.71
C ALA A 107 -12.82 -2.23 -2.19
N ALA A 108 -13.85 -1.43 -2.46
CA ALA A 108 -14.24 -1.02 -3.81
C ALA A 108 -13.12 -0.21 -4.50
N LEU A 109 -12.45 0.70 -3.78
CA LEU A 109 -11.30 1.45 -4.32
C LEU A 109 -10.13 0.52 -4.68
N PHE A 110 -9.76 -0.42 -3.83
CA PHE A 110 -8.72 -1.40 -4.17
C PHE A 110 -9.09 -2.24 -5.38
N GLN A 111 -10.36 -2.66 -5.48
CA GLN A 111 -10.86 -3.40 -6.63
C GLN A 111 -10.79 -2.54 -7.90
N ALA A 112 -11.21 -1.29 -7.85
CA ALA A 112 -11.19 -0.35 -8.99
C ALA A 112 -9.76 -0.07 -9.45
N ILE A 113 -8.82 0.22 -8.52
CA ILE A 113 -7.39 0.41 -8.83
C ILE A 113 -6.84 -0.84 -9.52
N THR A 114 -7.07 -2.02 -8.95
CA THR A 114 -6.57 -3.29 -9.49
C THR A 114 -7.14 -3.56 -10.88
N ALA A 115 -8.44 -3.34 -11.09
CA ALA A 115 -9.10 -3.50 -12.37
C ALA A 115 -8.57 -2.51 -13.42
N LYS A 116 -8.33 -1.25 -13.02
CA LYS A 116 -7.74 -0.25 -13.91
C LYS A 116 -6.33 -0.62 -14.34
N LEU A 117 -5.48 -1.02 -13.41
CA LEU A 117 -4.11 -1.46 -13.70
C LEU A 117 -4.10 -2.71 -14.59
N TRP A 118 -5.02 -3.63 -14.37
CA TRP A 118 -5.23 -4.78 -15.26
C TRP A 118 -5.61 -4.36 -16.68
N ARG A 119 -6.57 -3.44 -16.82
CA ARG A 119 -7.00 -2.91 -18.14
C ARG A 119 -5.87 -2.19 -18.87
N LEU A 120 -5.03 -1.44 -18.16
CA LEU A 120 -3.84 -0.83 -18.78
C LEU A 120 -2.90 -1.91 -19.32
N ARG A 121 -2.59 -2.91 -18.49
CA ARG A 121 -1.70 -4.01 -18.88
C ARG A 121 -2.24 -4.81 -20.08
N SER A 122 -3.55 -5.08 -20.15
CA SER A 122 -4.16 -5.79 -21.28
C SER A 122 -4.05 -5.02 -22.60
N LYS A 123 -3.78 -3.73 -22.55
CA LYS A 123 -3.53 -2.84 -23.69
C LYS A 123 -2.04 -2.53 -23.91
N ASN A 124 -1.13 -3.27 -23.27
CA ASN A 124 0.32 -3.00 -23.25
C ASN A 124 0.69 -1.61 -22.72
N LEU A 125 -0.16 -1.03 -21.87
CA LEU A 125 0.10 0.20 -21.14
C LEU A 125 0.49 -0.12 -19.70
N THR A 126 1.17 0.82 -19.05
CA THR A 126 1.58 0.65 -17.65
C THR A 126 1.43 1.98 -16.90
N PHE A 127 1.04 1.90 -15.63
CA PHE A 127 1.20 3.01 -14.71
C PHE A 127 2.67 3.07 -14.27
N ARG A 128 3.22 4.27 -14.14
CA ARG A 128 4.64 4.47 -13.81
C ARG A 128 4.98 3.88 -12.44
N PRO A 129 5.94 2.93 -12.34
CA PRO A 129 6.43 2.48 -11.05
C PRO A 129 7.38 3.53 -10.45
N TYR A 130 7.17 3.86 -9.19
CA TYR A 130 8.02 4.78 -8.44
C TYR A 130 8.94 4.02 -7.49
N ARG A 131 10.03 4.66 -7.07
CA ARG A 131 10.96 4.10 -6.09
C ARG A 131 10.26 3.91 -4.75
N ARG A 132 10.55 2.79 -4.09
CA ARG A 132 10.01 2.45 -2.77
C ARG A 132 10.21 3.58 -1.76
N SER A 133 11.40 4.19 -1.71
CA SER A 133 11.73 5.28 -0.79
C SER A 133 10.78 6.49 -0.93
N LEU A 134 10.41 6.86 -2.16
CA LEU A 134 9.46 7.95 -2.41
C LEU A 134 8.04 7.60 -1.94
N ILE A 135 7.61 6.36 -2.20
CA ILE A 135 6.29 5.89 -1.74
C ILE A 135 6.25 5.83 -0.20
N MET A 136 7.36 5.44 0.44
CA MET A 136 7.49 5.42 1.90
C MET A 136 7.38 6.83 2.51
N GLU A 137 7.88 7.86 1.83
CA GLU A 137 7.70 9.25 2.26
C GLU A 137 6.22 9.63 2.31
N ASN A 138 5.46 9.32 1.25
CA ASN A 138 4.01 9.53 1.25
C ASN A 138 3.28 8.65 2.27
N LYS A 139 3.72 7.41 2.50
CA LYS A 139 3.17 6.55 3.55
C LYS A 139 3.36 7.18 4.93
N TRP A 140 4.54 7.73 5.20
CA TRP A 140 4.82 8.43 6.45
C TRP A 140 3.89 9.63 6.64
N ARG A 141 3.72 10.46 5.60
CA ARG A 141 2.81 11.62 5.60
C ARG A 141 1.36 11.21 5.83
N ALA A 142 0.89 10.20 5.11
CA ALA A 142 -0.45 9.64 5.28
C ALA A 142 -0.69 9.13 6.71
N ALA A 143 0.24 8.36 7.27
CA ALA A 143 0.14 7.86 8.64
C ALA A 143 0.16 8.98 9.69
N ARG A 144 0.90 10.06 9.43
CA ARG A 144 1.04 11.18 10.37
C ARG A 144 -0.16 12.11 10.36
N TRP A 145 -0.67 12.48 9.18
CA TRP A 145 -1.67 13.55 9.04
C TRP A 145 -3.00 13.08 8.43
N GLY A 146 -3.08 11.87 7.87
CA GLY A 146 -4.28 11.38 7.21
C GLY A 146 -4.72 12.30 6.07
N ILE A 147 -6.02 12.46 5.93
CA ILE A 147 -6.64 13.30 4.89
C ILE A 147 -6.36 14.81 5.04
N ARG A 148 -5.83 15.24 6.17
CA ARG A 148 -5.49 16.66 6.43
C ARG A 148 -4.08 17.02 5.95
N GLY A 149 -3.32 16.03 5.49
CA GLY A 149 -1.93 16.19 5.09
C GLY A 149 -1.75 16.57 3.63
N LEU A 150 -0.49 16.93 3.32
CA LEU A 150 -0.01 17.05 1.95
C LEU A 150 0.73 15.78 1.60
N LEU A 151 0.49 15.24 0.43
CA LEU A 151 1.30 14.18 -0.16
C LEU A 151 2.17 14.77 -1.29
N ILE A 152 3.17 14.00 -1.69
CA ILE A 152 3.99 14.37 -2.85
C ILE A 152 3.33 13.80 -4.10
N ASP A 153 2.96 14.67 -5.02
CA ASP A 153 2.68 14.28 -6.39
C ASP A 153 4.02 14.12 -7.14
N PHE A 154 4.38 12.88 -7.41
CA PHE A 154 5.64 12.55 -8.11
C PHE A 154 5.60 12.88 -9.61
N GLY A 155 4.42 13.05 -10.18
CA GLY A 155 4.24 13.47 -11.58
C GLY A 155 4.64 14.92 -11.78
N THR A 156 4.10 15.80 -10.95
CA THR A 156 4.37 17.25 -11.00
C THR A 156 5.56 17.67 -10.14
N GLN A 157 6.09 16.79 -9.30
CA GLN A 157 7.19 17.01 -8.33
C GLN A 157 6.87 18.13 -7.33
N ARG A 158 5.63 18.15 -6.83
CA ARG A 158 5.12 19.15 -5.87
C ARG A 158 4.38 18.47 -4.71
N GLU A 159 4.26 19.20 -3.63
CA GLU A 159 3.29 18.85 -2.60
C GLU A 159 1.89 19.22 -3.06
N ALA A 160 0.95 18.32 -2.84
CA ALA A 160 -0.47 18.50 -3.17
C ALA A 160 -1.33 18.14 -1.96
N PRO A 161 -2.45 18.84 -1.72
CA PRO A 161 -3.45 18.41 -0.76
C PRO A 161 -3.89 16.98 -1.04
N TYR A 162 -4.11 16.20 0.01
CA TYR A 162 -4.59 14.83 -0.14
C TYR A 162 -5.87 14.75 -0.98
N THR A 163 -6.79 15.71 -0.79
CA THR A 163 -8.06 15.78 -1.51
C THR A 163 -7.91 15.84 -3.01
N ASP A 164 -6.94 16.62 -3.48
CA ASP A 164 -6.70 16.78 -4.93
C ASP A 164 -6.21 15.46 -5.54
N LEU A 165 -5.28 14.77 -4.84
CA LEU A 165 -4.79 13.45 -5.28
C LEU A 165 -5.84 12.35 -5.14
N LEU A 166 -6.79 12.49 -4.23
CA LEU A 166 -7.93 11.58 -4.13
C LEU A 166 -8.90 11.78 -5.31
N GLU A 167 -9.17 13.02 -5.70
CA GLU A 167 -9.99 13.34 -6.87
C GLU A 167 -9.34 12.77 -8.14
N GLU A 168 -8.04 12.99 -8.35
CA GLU A 168 -7.29 12.38 -9.45
C GLU A 168 -7.36 10.84 -9.44
N LEU A 169 -7.29 10.22 -8.26
CA LEU A 169 -7.44 8.77 -8.14
C LEU A 169 -8.84 8.31 -8.55
N LEU A 170 -9.89 9.03 -8.15
CA LEU A 170 -11.28 8.71 -8.51
C LEU A 170 -11.53 8.88 -10.01
N GLU A 171 -10.95 9.89 -10.64
CA GLU A 171 -11.00 10.06 -12.09
C GLU A 171 -10.18 8.99 -12.85
N PHE A 172 -9.08 8.53 -12.24
CA PHE A 172 -8.23 7.51 -12.84
C PHE A 172 -8.92 6.15 -12.92
N VAL A 173 -9.70 5.74 -11.94
CA VAL A 173 -10.27 4.37 -11.85
C VAL A 173 -11.57 4.24 -12.59
#